data_f8d986d3da3d2be40db503b78a0a4617
#
_entry.id   f8d986d3da3d2be40db503b78a0a4617
#
_cell.length_a   1.000
_cell.length_b   1.000
_cell.length_c   1.000
_cell.angle_alpha   90.00
_cell.angle_beta   90.00
_cell.angle_gamma   90.00
#
_symmetry.space_group_name_H-M   'P 1'
#
loop_
_entity.id
_entity.type
_entity.pdbx_description
1 polymer ?
#
loop_
_entity_poly.entity_id
_entity_poly.type
_entity_poly.pdbx_seq_one_letter_code
_entity_poly.pdbx_strand_id
1 'polypeptide(L)'
;MPPVPDEPYSAQEVPRFSQESPDFTDQFLHYWSQGKPAVVTGIKQQGVWDPEYFIKVYGDTPVQLENCETGELEDSTVADFFQTFLASGSRSGIWKLKVTFSLSSTLLHEFNVALV
;
A
#
# COMPACT_ATOMS: atom_id res chain seq x y z
N MET A 1 -18.19 29.12 -6.94
CA MET A 1 -18.01 28.30 -5.72
C MET A 1 -18.97 28.80 -4.67
N PRO A 2 -19.79 27.90 -4.12
CA PRO A 2 -20.60 28.30 -2.98
C PRO A 2 -19.66 28.68 -1.81
N PRO A 3 -20.02 29.69 -1.00
CA PRO A 3 -19.22 30.05 0.15
C PRO A 3 -19.09 28.85 1.10
N VAL A 4 -17.88 28.61 1.55
CA VAL A 4 -17.63 27.62 2.60
C VAL A 4 -18.31 28.14 3.87
N PRO A 5 -19.17 27.36 4.54
CA PRO A 5 -19.76 27.78 5.79
C PRO A 5 -18.68 28.12 6.81
N ASP A 6 -18.82 29.25 7.47
CA ASP A 6 -17.92 29.69 8.56
C ASP A 6 -18.04 28.82 9.84
N GLU A 7 -18.72 27.69 9.77
CA GLU A 7 -18.79 26.78 10.91
C GLU A 7 -17.46 26.02 11.07
N PRO A 8 -16.91 26.00 12.29
CA PRO A 8 -15.70 25.25 12.54
C PRO A 8 -15.93 23.79 12.18
N TYR A 9 -15.09 23.26 11.29
CA TYR A 9 -15.11 21.86 10.90
C TYR A 9 -14.91 20.98 12.13
N SER A 10 -15.97 20.38 12.65
CA SER A 10 -15.85 19.43 13.74
C SER A 10 -15.52 18.06 13.16
N ALA A 11 -14.26 17.66 13.29
CA ALA A 11 -13.84 16.31 12.93
C ALA A 11 -14.56 15.31 13.84
N GLN A 12 -15.32 14.40 13.26
CA GLN A 12 -15.90 13.29 14.00
C GLN A 12 -14.84 12.21 14.19
N GLU A 13 -14.83 11.61 15.37
CA GLU A 13 -13.93 10.50 15.65
C GLU A 13 -14.35 9.25 14.85
N VAL A 14 -13.40 8.64 14.13
CA VAL A 14 -13.64 7.42 13.36
C VAL A 14 -13.66 6.23 14.32
N PRO A 15 -14.70 5.38 14.30
CA PRO A 15 -14.75 4.21 15.17
C PRO A 15 -13.61 3.23 14.86
N ARG A 16 -13.07 2.64 15.93
CA ARG A 16 -11.99 1.66 15.88
C ARG A 16 -12.44 0.38 16.57
N PHE A 17 -12.32 -0.75 15.89
CA PHE A 17 -12.62 -2.05 16.49
C PHE A 17 -11.56 -3.08 16.17
N SER A 18 -11.35 -3.99 17.14
CA SER A 18 -10.39 -5.06 17.01
C SER A 18 -10.95 -6.20 16.16
N GLN A 19 -10.13 -6.72 15.26
CA GLN A 19 -10.44 -7.94 14.52
C GLN A 19 -10.68 -9.15 15.45
N GLU A 20 -10.09 -9.15 16.63
CA GLU A 20 -10.23 -10.23 17.62
C GLU A 20 -11.55 -10.15 18.40
N SER A 21 -12.30 -9.07 18.27
CA SER A 21 -13.59 -8.91 18.93
C SER A 21 -14.62 -9.88 18.35
N PRO A 22 -15.41 -10.58 19.19
CA PRO A 22 -16.40 -11.57 18.71
C PRO A 22 -17.47 -10.97 17.79
N ASP A 23 -17.79 -9.70 17.96
CA ASP A 23 -18.79 -8.96 17.18
C ASP A 23 -18.17 -8.08 16.07
N PHE A 24 -16.89 -8.29 15.75
CA PHE A 24 -16.16 -7.49 14.77
C PHE A 24 -16.88 -7.38 13.43
N THR A 25 -17.33 -8.50 12.88
CA THR A 25 -17.98 -8.53 11.57
C THR A 25 -19.28 -7.72 11.56
N ASP A 26 -20.09 -7.88 12.60
CA ASP A 26 -21.35 -7.14 12.71
C ASP A 26 -21.13 -5.64 12.87
N GLN A 27 -20.14 -5.23 13.67
CA GLN A 27 -19.77 -3.83 13.83
C GLN A 27 -19.25 -3.23 12.54
N PHE A 28 -18.36 -3.93 11.84
CA PHE A 28 -17.82 -3.47 10.56
C PHE A 28 -18.92 -3.28 9.52
N LEU A 29 -19.79 -4.28 9.34
CA LEU A 29 -20.90 -4.21 8.38
C LEU A 29 -21.88 -3.11 8.71
N HIS A 30 -22.13 -2.84 9.99
CA HIS A 30 -23.02 -1.75 10.43
C HIS A 30 -22.51 -0.39 9.92
N TYR A 31 -21.23 -0.06 10.12
CA TYR A 31 -20.65 1.20 9.65
C TYR A 31 -20.48 1.22 8.15
N TRP A 32 -20.04 0.13 7.57
CA TRP A 32 -19.84 0.00 6.13
C TRP A 32 -21.14 0.21 5.35
N SER A 33 -22.24 -0.37 5.80
CA SER A 33 -23.55 -0.22 5.16
C SER A 33 -24.07 1.22 5.17
N GLN A 34 -23.61 2.03 6.10
CA GLN A 34 -23.95 3.44 6.20
C GLN A 34 -23.00 4.36 5.42
N GLY A 35 -22.01 3.81 4.72
CA GLY A 35 -20.98 4.58 4.03
C GLY A 35 -20.05 5.34 4.97
N LYS A 36 -19.92 4.91 6.23
CA LYS A 36 -19.06 5.54 7.23
C LYS A 36 -17.68 4.90 7.26
N PRO A 37 -16.61 5.69 7.42
CA PRO A 37 -15.27 5.13 7.58
C PRO A 37 -15.13 4.43 8.93
N ALA A 38 -14.28 3.40 8.95
CA ALA A 38 -13.97 2.63 10.15
C ALA A 38 -12.51 2.20 10.13
N VAL A 39 -11.89 2.09 11.31
CA VAL A 39 -10.54 1.58 11.47
C VAL A 39 -10.60 0.21 12.14
N VAL A 40 -10.00 -0.77 11.50
CA VAL A 40 -9.87 -2.12 12.05
C VAL A 40 -8.47 -2.27 12.62
N THR A 41 -8.39 -2.68 13.89
CA THR A 41 -7.12 -2.91 14.59
C THR A 41 -6.87 -4.40 14.82
N GLY A 42 -5.64 -4.77 15.19
CA GLY A 42 -5.28 -6.14 15.51
C GLY A 42 -5.06 -7.05 14.31
N ILE A 43 -5.03 -6.49 13.10
CA ILE A 43 -4.70 -7.28 11.90
C ILE A 43 -3.22 -7.63 11.93
N LYS A 44 -2.94 -8.92 11.83
CA LYS A 44 -1.57 -9.44 11.74
C LYS A 44 -1.31 -9.90 10.32
N GLN A 45 -0.34 -9.29 9.67
CA GLN A 45 0.15 -9.78 8.39
C GLN A 45 1.05 -10.99 8.61
N GLN A 46 0.86 -12.01 7.78
CA GLN A 46 1.75 -13.16 7.76
C GLN A 46 2.94 -12.88 6.84
N GLY A 47 4.13 -13.31 7.27
CA GLY A 47 5.34 -13.15 6.49
C GLY A 47 6.13 -11.88 6.85
N VAL A 48 7.26 -11.73 6.19
CA VAL A 48 8.16 -10.59 6.33
C VAL A 48 7.98 -9.69 5.12
N TRP A 49 7.56 -8.44 5.38
CA TRP A 49 7.24 -7.47 4.34
C TRP A 49 8.24 -6.30 4.40
N ASP A 50 9.53 -6.61 4.19
CA ASP A 50 10.57 -5.60 4.14
C ASP A 50 11.33 -5.64 2.82
N PRO A 51 12.05 -4.55 2.47
CA PRO A 51 12.81 -4.49 1.21
C PRO A 51 13.87 -5.59 1.09
N GLU A 52 14.51 -5.98 2.19
CA GLU A 52 15.56 -7.01 2.17
C GLU A 52 15.00 -8.37 1.78
N TYR A 53 13.82 -8.71 2.26
CA TYR A 53 13.12 -9.93 1.85
C TYR A 53 12.87 -9.96 0.34
N PHE A 54 12.35 -8.86 -0.22
CA PHE A 54 12.06 -8.78 -1.64
C PHE A 54 13.33 -8.83 -2.49
N ILE A 55 14.41 -8.22 -2.06
CA ILE A 55 15.72 -8.32 -2.72
C ILE A 55 16.21 -9.77 -2.74
N LYS A 56 16.12 -10.45 -1.60
CA LYS A 56 16.62 -11.82 -1.47
C LYS A 56 15.83 -12.83 -2.30
N VAL A 57 14.52 -12.74 -2.28
CA VAL A 57 13.64 -13.74 -2.90
C VAL A 57 13.35 -13.42 -4.35
N TYR A 58 13.17 -12.15 -4.71
CA TYR A 58 12.74 -11.71 -6.04
C TYR A 58 13.69 -10.74 -6.72
N GLY A 59 14.91 -10.57 -6.19
CA GLY A 59 15.84 -9.52 -6.61
C GLY A 59 16.10 -9.45 -8.11
N ASP A 60 16.21 -10.59 -8.76
CA ASP A 60 16.51 -10.69 -10.20
C ASP A 60 15.27 -10.54 -11.10
N THR A 61 14.09 -10.42 -10.51
CA THR A 61 12.83 -10.31 -11.27
C THR A 61 12.80 -8.99 -12.05
N PRO A 62 12.61 -9.03 -13.38
CA PRO A 62 12.46 -7.82 -14.19
C PRO A 62 11.19 -7.07 -13.84
N VAL A 63 11.31 -5.76 -13.71
CA VAL A 63 10.18 -4.86 -13.42
C VAL A 63 10.31 -3.59 -14.25
N GLN A 64 9.23 -2.84 -14.36
CA GLN A 64 9.26 -1.46 -14.85
C GLN A 64 9.13 -0.48 -13.71
N LEU A 65 9.97 0.55 -13.73
CA LEU A 65 9.85 1.69 -12.86
C LEU A 65 9.21 2.85 -13.63
N GLU A 66 8.39 3.62 -12.97
CA GLU A 66 7.76 4.81 -13.55
C GLU A 66 8.16 6.04 -12.73
N ASN A 67 8.68 7.05 -13.41
CA ASN A 67 8.89 8.35 -12.82
C ASN A 67 7.53 9.01 -12.57
N CYS A 68 7.23 9.29 -11.30
CA CYS A 68 5.93 9.84 -10.91
C CYS A 68 5.69 11.27 -11.39
N GLU A 69 6.76 12.00 -11.74
CA GLU A 69 6.68 13.38 -12.21
C GLU A 69 6.52 13.47 -13.73
N THR A 70 7.23 12.62 -14.48
CA THR A 70 7.28 12.69 -15.94
C THR A 70 6.49 11.59 -16.65
N GLY A 71 6.16 10.50 -15.96
CA GLY A 71 5.57 9.30 -16.56
C GLY A 71 6.55 8.44 -17.34
N GLU A 72 7.85 8.77 -17.33
CA GLU A 72 8.88 7.99 -18.02
C GLU A 72 9.01 6.60 -17.42
N LEU A 73 9.14 5.59 -18.27
CA LEU A 73 9.30 4.19 -17.89
C LEU A 73 10.75 3.76 -18.06
N GLU A 74 11.24 2.98 -17.11
CA GLU A 74 12.59 2.43 -17.12
C GLU A 74 12.53 0.94 -16.77
N ASP A 75 13.20 0.10 -17.55
CA ASP A 75 13.36 -1.31 -17.24
C ASP A 75 14.40 -1.48 -16.13
N SER A 76 14.06 -2.28 -15.13
CA SER A 76 14.92 -2.49 -13.97
C SER A 76 14.66 -3.86 -13.33
N THR A 77 15.12 -4.05 -12.11
CA THR A 77 14.89 -5.24 -11.31
C THR A 77 14.33 -4.87 -9.94
N VAL A 78 13.73 -5.84 -9.28
CA VAL A 78 13.26 -5.67 -7.89
C VAL A 78 14.42 -5.26 -6.96
N ALA A 79 15.59 -5.90 -7.12
CA ALA A 79 16.77 -5.56 -6.32
C ALA A 79 17.22 -4.11 -6.54
N ASP A 80 17.30 -3.66 -7.78
CA ASP A 80 17.72 -2.30 -8.09
C ASP A 80 16.76 -1.27 -7.46
N PHE A 81 15.45 -1.50 -7.59
CA PHE A 81 14.46 -0.62 -7.01
C PHE A 81 14.60 -0.49 -5.48
N PHE A 82 14.65 -1.61 -4.77
CA PHE A 82 14.72 -1.58 -3.31
C PHE A 82 16.08 -1.12 -2.77
N GLN A 83 17.17 -1.42 -3.46
CA GLN A 83 18.50 -0.91 -3.10
C GLN A 83 18.57 0.61 -3.21
N THR A 84 18.04 1.18 -4.29
CA THR A 84 17.98 2.64 -4.46
C THR A 84 16.99 3.29 -3.50
N PHE A 85 15.92 2.60 -3.15
CA PHE A 85 14.96 3.06 -2.14
C PHE A 85 15.59 3.14 -0.74
N LEU A 86 16.41 2.14 -0.38
CA LEU A 86 17.11 2.10 0.91
C LEU A 86 18.27 3.10 0.97
N ALA A 87 18.92 3.37 -0.15
CA ALA A 87 20.02 4.33 -0.25
C ALA A 87 19.48 5.72 -0.58
N SER A 88 19.20 6.53 0.44
CA SER A 88 18.64 7.87 0.30
C SER A 88 19.44 8.72 -0.68
N GLY A 89 18.77 9.28 -1.70
CA GLY A 89 19.34 10.17 -2.69
C GLY A 89 20.11 9.49 -3.83
N SER A 90 20.10 8.17 -3.94
CA SER A 90 20.80 7.46 -5.01
C SER A 90 20.11 7.54 -6.38
N ARG A 91 18.82 7.88 -6.41
CA ARG A 91 18.05 8.05 -7.64
C ARG A 91 17.39 9.43 -7.64
N SER A 92 17.57 10.17 -8.74
CA SER A 92 16.93 11.47 -8.91
C SER A 92 15.46 11.31 -9.27
N GLY A 93 14.60 12.08 -8.61
CA GLY A 93 13.14 12.05 -8.85
C GLY A 93 12.41 11.06 -7.95
N ILE A 94 11.11 10.95 -8.19
CA ILE A 94 10.23 10.06 -7.44
C ILE A 94 9.82 8.92 -8.36
N TRP A 95 10.19 7.70 -8.00
CA TRP A 95 9.97 6.51 -8.80
C TRP A 95 9.09 5.52 -8.06
N LYS A 96 8.22 4.85 -8.79
CA LYS A 96 7.41 3.75 -8.29
C LYS A 96 7.66 2.47 -9.09
N LEU A 97 7.59 1.34 -8.44
CA LEU A 97 7.61 0.04 -9.08
C LEU A 97 6.23 -0.25 -9.64
N LYS A 98 6.15 -0.49 -10.95
CA LYS A 98 4.91 -0.90 -11.59
C LYS A 98 4.72 -2.41 -11.45
N VAL A 99 3.59 -2.81 -10.87
CA VAL A 99 3.14 -4.19 -10.90
C VAL A 99 2.49 -4.42 -12.26
N THR A 100 3.18 -5.10 -13.16
CA THR A 100 2.65 -5.43 -14.48
C THR A 100 2.33 -6.92 -14.56
N PHE A 101 1.52 -7.30 -15.56
CA PHE A 101 1.21 -8.72 -15.81
C PHE A 101 2.44 -9.56 -16.19
N SER A 102 3.60 -8.93 -16.46
CA SER A 102 4.86 -9.61 -16.73
C SER A 102 5.59 -10.11 -15.48
N LEU A 103 5.15 -9.70 -14.27
CA LEU A 103 5.70 -10.24 -13.03
C LEU A 103 5.32 -11.70 -12.87
N SER A 104 6.17 -12.46 -12.17
CA SER A 104 5.84 -13.85 -11.84
C SER A 104 4.53 -13.92 -11.06
N SER A 105 3.73 -14.95 -11.29
CA SER A 105 2.46 -15.15 -10.58
C SER A 105 2.65 -15.23 -9.07
N THR A 106 3.79 -15.73 -8.61
CA THR A 106 4.14 -15.80 -7.18
C THR A 106 4.30 -14.42 -6.57
N LEU A 107 5.04 -13.53 -7.24
CA LEU A 107 5.24 -12.14 -6.78
C LEU A 107 3.91 -11.38 -6.74
N LEU A 108 3.08 -11.51 -7.78
CA LEU A 108 1.75 -10.92 -7.80
C LEU A 108 0.86 -11.44 -6.67
N HIS A 109 0.94 -12.73 -6.38
CA HIS A 109 0.19 -13.34 -5.28
C HIS A 109 0.60 -12.74 -3.93
N GLU A 110 1.89 -12.58 -3.66
CA GLU A 110 2.39 -11.98 -2.43
C GLU A 110 1.98 -10.50 -2.30
N PHE A 111 2.07 -9.70 -3.37
CA PHE A 111 1.57 -8.33 -3.34
C PHE A 111 0.06 -8.26 -3.10
N ASN A 112 -0.72 -9.13 -3.70
CA ASN A 112 -2.16 -9.18 -3.50
C ASN A 112 -2.52 -9.57 -2.05
N VAL A 113 -1.78 -10.49 -1.45
CA VAL A 113 -1.96 -10.87 -0.04
C VAL A 113 -1.65 -9.69 0.90
N ALA A 114 -0.67 -8.86 0.56
CA ALA A 114 -0.33 -7.67 1.34
C ALA A 114 -1.42 -6.59 1.30
N LEU A 115 -2.21 -6.54 0.22
CA LEU A 115 -3.25 -5.54 0.00
C LEU A 115 -4.63 -5.97 0.53
N VAL A 116 -4.78 -7.20 0.90
CA VAL A 116 -6.00 -7.77 1.50
C VAL A 116 -5.79 -7.89 3.00
#